data_da685a07777a892e71d90fe086972b44
#
_entry.id   da685a07777a892e71d90fe086972b44
#
_cell.length_a   1.000
_cell.length_b   1.000
_cell.length_c   1.000
_cell.angle_alpha   90.00
_cell.angle_beta   90.00
_cell.angle_gamma   90.00
#
_symmetry.space_group_name_H-M   'P 1'
#
loop_
_entity.id
_entity.type
_entity.pdbx_description
1 polymer ?
#
loop_
_entity_poly.entity_id
_entity_poly.type
_entity_poly.pdbx_seq_one_letter_code
_entity_poly.pdbx_strand_id
1 'polypeptide(L)'
;HPVVHLHIIDSKGQIFLQKRSLMKDIQPGKWDTSVGGHVDPGETIREALTREAAEEAGLKDFNARLLEEYLWKSDREREMVHSFITHNNHVPYTDPVEVDEARFWSTGEIEGNLGKGIFTPNFEYEYLHVLKNHMY
;
A
#
# COMPACT_ATOMS: atom_id res chain seq x y z
N HIS A 1 -2.08 -14.60 -8.63
CA HIS A 1 -2.45 -13.34 -9.29
C HIS A 1 -1.43 -12.26 -8.97
N PRO A 2 -0.90 -11.55 -9.98
CA PRO A 2 0.02 -10.46 -9.71
C PRO A 2 -0.72 -9.22 -9.20
N VAL A 3 -0.14 -8.59 -8.19
CA VAL A 3 -0.65 -7.33 -7.64
C VAL A 3 0.50 -6.33 -7.51
N VAL A 4 0.17 -5.06 -7.54
CA VAL A 4 1.12 -3.98 -7.30
C VAL A 4 0.79 -3.31 -5.99
N HIS A 5 1.84 -2.98 -5.23
CA HIS A 5 1.73 -2.14 -4.04
C HIS A 5 2.63 -0.93 -4.23
N LEU A 6 2.13 0.24 -3.85
CA LEU A 6 2.93 1.47 -3.88
C LEU A 6 2.94 2.05 -2.47
N HIS A 7 4.13 2.33 -1.97
CA HIS A 7 4.32 3.03 -0.69
C HIS A 7 4.65 4.48 -1.00
N ILE A 8 3.86 5.41 -0.47
CA ILE A 8 4.05 6.85 -0.67
C ILE A 8 4.66 7.41 0.62
N ILE A 9 5.87 7.95 0.52
CA ILE A 9 6.66 8.42 1.65
C ILE A 9 6.85 9.92 1.51
N ASP A 10 6.61 10.69 2.59
CA ASP A 10 6.85 12.13 2.57
C ASP A 10 8.32 12.45 2.93
N SER A 11 8.68 13.74 2.93
CA SER A 11 10.05 14.18 3.22
C SER A 11 10.47 13.96 4.67
N LYS A 12 9.51 13.66 5.56
CA LYS A 12 9.77 13.37 6.98
C LYS A 12 9.90 11.88 7.23
N GLY A 13 9.85 11.05 6.18
CA GLY A 13 9.88 9.59 6.34
C GLY A 13 8.58 8.98 6.82
N GLN A 14 7.47 9.73 6.70
CA GLN A 14 6.16 9.22 7.09
C GLN A 14 5.54 8.47 5.90
N ILE A 15 4.78 7.43 6.21
CA ILE A 15 4.19 6.53 5.22
C ILE A 15 2.70 6.80 5.13
N PHE A 16 2.19 7.03 3.91
CA PHE A 16 0.76 7.21 3.69
C PHE A 16 0.05 5.87 3.76
N LEU A 17 -0.98 5.77 4.60
CA LEU A 17 -1.80 4.58 4.72
C LEU A 17 -3.27 4.94 4.57
N GLN A 18 -4.05 3.97 4.11
CA GLN A 18 -5.50 4.12 3.98
C GLN A 18 -6.20 3.05 4.82
N LYS A 19 -7.30 3.45 5.45
CA LYS A 19 -8.11 2.55 6.26
C LYS A 19 -9.21 1.97 5.40
N ARG A 20 -9.23 0.65 5.27
CA ARG A 20 -10.22 -0.07 4.47
C ARG A 20 -11.62 0.15 5.03
N SER A 21 -12.59 0.38 4.14
CA SER A 21 -13.98 0.52 4.53
C SER A 21 -14.46 -0.70 5.34
N LEU A 22 -15.33 -0.46 6.30
CA LEU A 22 -15.97 -1.53 7.07
C LEU A 22 -16.85 -2.42 6.19
N MET A 23 -17.18 -1.96 4.98
CA MET A 23 -17.96 -2.73 4.01
C MET A 23 -17.15 -3.73 3.20
N LYS A 24 -15.83 -3.74 3.35
CA LYS A 24 -14.97 -4.69 2.63
C LYS A 24 -15.12 -6.10 3.21
N ASP A 25 -15.06 -7.11 2.34
CA ASP A 25 -15.13 -8.53 2.74
C ASP A 25 -13.85 -8.99 3.41
N ILE A 26 -12.70 -8.52 2.91
CA ILE A 26 -11.38 -8.94 3.41
C ILE A 26 -10.81 -7.82 4.27
N GLN A 27 -10.47 -8.16 5.53
CA GLN A 27 -9.81 -7.25 6.48
C GLN A 27 -10.52 -5.88 6.59
N PRO A 28 -11.86 -5.85 6.83
CA PRO A 28 -12.57 -4.57 6.95
C PRO A 28 -12.05 -3.72 8.11
N GLY A 29 -12.02 -2.41 7.90
CA GLY A 29 -11.66 -1.44 8.95
C GLY A 29 -10.20 -1.41 9.33
N LYS A 30 -9.33 -2.13 8.63
CA LYS A 30 -7.90 -2.13 8.94
C LYS A 30 -7.14 -1.19 8.04
N TRP A 31 -6.02 -0.67 8.55
CA TRP A 31 -5.13 0.18 7.78
C TRP A 31 -4.27 -0.66 6.84
N ASP A 32 -4.07 -0.16 5.65
CA ASP A 32 -3.42 -0.88 4.56
C ASP A 32 -2.48 0.02 3.77
N THR A 33 -1.73 -0.59 2.86
CA THR A 33 -0.76 0.05 1.97
C THR A 33 -1.34 1.30 1.27
N SER A 34 -0.48 2.27 0.95
CA SER A 34 -0.89 3.51 0.27
C SER A 34 -1.73 3.25 -0.97
N VAL A 35 -1.27 2.35 -1.84
CA VAL A 35 -1.98 1.94 -3.06
C VAL A 35 -1.77 0.44 -3.23
N GLY A 36 -2.82 -0.28 -3.56
CA GLY A 36 -2.74 -1.71 -3.87
C GLY A 36 -3.80 -2.13 -4.85
N GLY A 37 -3.45 -2.95 -5.82
CA GLY A 37 -4.41 -3.41 -6.80
C GLY A 37 -3.88 -4.51 -7.70
N HIS A 38 -4.80 -5.16 -8.41
CA HIS A 38 -4.48 -6.27 -9.30
C HIS A 38 -3.96 -5.76 -10.65
N VAL A 39 -3.10 -6.56 -11.25
CA VAL A 39 -2.65 -6.34 -12.63
C VAL A 39 -3.70 -6.95 -13.54
N ASP A 40 -4.27 -6.14 -14.43
CA ASP A 40 -5.29 -6.61 -15.36
C ASP A 40 -4.67 -7.42 -16.50
N PRO A 41 -5.44 -8.34 -17.12
CA PRO A 41 -4.93 -9.09 -18.27
C PRO A 41 -4.44 -8.14 -19.37
N GLY A 42 -3.23 -8.39 -19.85
CA GLY A 42 -2.61 -7.56 -20.90
C GLY A 42 -1.85 -6.34 -20.39
N GLU A 43 -1.97 -5.99 -19.09
CA GLU A 43 -1.17 -4.90 -18.53
C GLU A 43 0.23 -5.40 -18.13
N THR A 44 1.21 -4.51 -18.27
CA THR A 44 2.49 -4.72 -17.61
C THR A 44 2.35 -4.32 -16.13
N ILE A 45 3.33 -4.72 -15.32
CA ILE A 45 3.36 -4.34 -13.90
C ILE A 45 3.37 -2.81 -13.76
N ARG A 46 4.18 -2.11 -14.56
CA ARG A 46 4.28 -0.64 -14.52
C ARG A 46 2.99 0.04 -14.98
N GLU A 47 2.30 -0.51 -15.96
CA GLU A 47 1.01 0.02 -16.40
C GLU A 47 -0.04 -0.10 -15.30
N ALA A 48 -0.09 -1.25 -14.64
CA ALA A 48 -1.00 -1.46 -13.50
C ALA A 48 -0.69 -0.50 -12.36
N LEU A 49 0.59 -0.30 -12.05
CA LEU A 49 1.03 0.62 -11.00
C LEU A 49 0.56 2.05 -11.30
N THR A 50 0.75 2.50 -12.54
CA THR A 50 0.34 3.85 -12.96
C THR A 50 -1.17 4.03 -12.87
N ARG A 51 -1.93 3.04 -13.32
CA ARG A 51 -3.39 3.07 -13.27
C ARG A 51 -3.91 3.09 -11.85
N GLU A 52 -3.43 2.18 -11.01
CA GLU A 52 -3.88 2.08 -9.62
C GLU A 52 -3.52 3.33 -8.80
N ALA A 53 -2.33 3.89 -9.03
CA ALA A 53 -1.92 5.12 -8.34
C ALA A 53 -2.84 6.30 -8.70
N ALA A 54 -3.23 6.41 -9.97
CA ALA A 54 -4.15 7.45 -10.41
C ALA A 54 -5.54 7.24 -9.82
N GLU A 55 -6.04 6.00 -9.85
CA GLU A 55 -7.39 5.68 -9.38
C GLU A 55 -7.52 5.80 -7.86
N GLU A 56 -6.57 5.26 -7.11
CA GLU A 56 -6.68 5.17 -5.65
C GLU A 56 -6.14 6.39 -4.91
N ALA A 57 -5.14 7.06 -5.46
CA ALA A 57 -4.47 8.15 -4.76
C ALA A 57 -4.43 9.47 -5.55
N GLY A 58 -5.00 9.49 -6.75
CA GLY A 58 -4.93 10.67 -7.62
C GLY A 58 -3.51 11.05 -7.99
N LEU A 59 -2.58 10.12 -7.91
CA LEU A 59 -1.16 10.37 -8.13
C LEU A 59 -0.81 10.12 -9.59
N LYS A 60 -0.28 11.16 -10.26
CA LYS A 60 0.15 11.12 -11.66
C LYS A 60 1.57 11.68 -11.77
N ASP A 61 2.27 11.30 -12.84
CA ASP A 61 3.62 11.81 -13.12
C ASP A 61 4.58 11.64 -11.92
N PHE A 62 4.69 10.42 -11.44
CA PHE A 62 5.55 10.10 -10.31
C PHE A 62 6.63 9.09 -10.73
N ASN A 63 7.72 9.07 -9.98
CA ASN A 63 8.78 8.09 -10.14
C ASN A 63 8.67 7.06 -9.03
N ALA A 64 8.62 5.78 -9.40
CA ALA A 64 8.54 4.70 -8.44
C ALA A 64 9.71 3.74 -8.64
N ARG A 65 10.29 3.29 -7.53
CA ARG A 65 11.38 2.32 -7.51
C ARG A 65 10.87 0.99 -7.01
N LEU A 66 11.17 -0.08 -7.73
CA LEU A 66 10.83 -1.44 -7.28
C LEU A 66 11.67 -1.76 -6.05
N LEU A 67 11.03 -2.23 -4.99
CA LEU A 67 11.69 -2.69 -3.78
C LEU A 67 11.95 -4.17 -3.84
N GLU A 68 10.89 -4.97 -3.88
CA GLU A 68 10.96 -6.43 -3.91
C GLU A 68 9.71 -7.01 -4.54
N GLU A 69 9.81 -8.29 -4.89
CA GLU A 69 8.70 -9.10 -5.35
C GLU A 69 8.62 -10.32 -4.43
N TYR A 70 7.44 -10.63 -3.93
CA TYR A 70 7.28 -11.76 -3.02
C TYR A 70 5.89 -12.38 -3.15
N LEU A 71 5.79 -13.65 -2.78
CA LEU A 71 4.52 -14.37 -2.78
C LEU A 71 3.83 -14.21 -1.42
N TRP A 72 2.62 -13.65 -1.43
CA TRP A 72 1.78 -13.54 -0.25
C TRP A 72 0.71 -14.62 -0.29
N LYS A 73 0.59 -15.38 0.79
CA LYS A 73 -0.44 -16.41 0.94
C LYS A 73 -1.18 -16.23 2.25
N SER A 74 -2.50 -16.32 2.19
CA SER A 74 -3.36 -16.38 3.37
C SER A 74 -4.48 -17.37 3.05
N ASP A 75 -5.43 -17.55 4.00
CA ASP A 75 -6.59 -18.42 3.78
C ASP A 75 -7.46 -17.94 2.60
N ARG A 76 -7.42 -16.65 2.29
CA ARG A 76 -8.27 -16.01 1.30
C ARG A 76 -7.53 -15.51 0.06
N GLU A 77 -6.19 -15.44 0.12
CA GLU A 77 -5.40 -14.77 -0.92
C GLU A 77 -4.15 -15.54 -1.28
N ARG A 78 -3.82 -15.51 -2.55
CA ARG A 78 -2.53 -16.01 -3.05
C ARG A 78 -2.09 -15.05 -4.17
N GLU A 79 -1.12 -14.19 -3.84
CA GLU A 79 -0.75 -13.08 -4.70
C GLU A 79 0.76 -12.94 -4.83
N MET A 80 1.21 -12.67 -6.07
CA MET A 80 2.60 -12.26 -6.30
C MET A 80 2.64 -10.74 -6.19
N VAL A 81 3.22 -10.25 -5.12
CA VAL A 81 3.26 -8.82 -4.82
C VAL A 81 4.51 -8.19 -5.44
N HIS A 82 4.30 -7.12 -6.20
CA HIS A 82 5.36 -6.26 -6.73
C HIS A 82 5.31 -4.95 -5.96
N SER A 83 6.26 -4.77 -5.05
CA SER A 83 6.27 -3.65 -4.09
C SER A 83 7.16 -2.52 -4.57
N PHE A 84 6.59 -1.30 -4.62
CA PHE A 84 7.26 -0.09 -5.10
C PHE A 84 7.23 1.01 -4.05
N ILE A 85 8.15 1.96 -4.16
CA ILE A 85 8.21 3.15 -3.30
C ILE A 85 8.27 4.40 -4.17
N THR A 86 7.58 5.46 -3.73
CA THR A 86 7.70 6.79 -4.32
C THR A 86 7.69 7.83 -3.20
N HIS A 87 8.21 9.03 -3.47
CA HIS A 87 8.26 10.12 -2.51
C HIS A 87 7.33 11.25 -2.96
N ASN A 88 6.45 11.70 -2.06
CA ASN A 88 5.51 12.78 -2.34
C ASN A 88 5.07 13.40 -1.02
N ASN A 89 5.03 14.73 -0.95
CA ASN A 89 4.65 15.46 0.27
C ASN A 89 3.18 15.83 0.35
N HIS A 90 2.47 15.75 -0.77
CA HIS A 90 1.05 16.07 -0.80
C HIS A 90 0.23 14.89 -0.28
N VAL A 91 -0.84 15.19 0.46
CA VAL A 91 -1.80 14.16 0.89
C VAL A 91 -2.52 13.65 -0.36
N PRO A 92 -2.40 12.37 -0.68
CA PRO A 92 -3.09 11.80 -1.83
C PRO A 92 -4.61 11.89 -1.69
N TYR A 93 -5.30 12.03 -2.82
CA TYR A 93 -6.75 11.92 -2.86
C TYR A 93 -7.15 10.46 -2.67
N THR A 94 -8.18 10.22 -1.86
CA THR A 94 -8.73 8.87 -1.70
C THR A 94 -10.25 8.92 -1.88
N ASP A 95 -10.79 7.82 -2.43
CA ASP A 95 -12.24 7.69 -2.64
C ASP A 95 -12.92 7.42 -1.30
N PRO A 96 -13.82 8.31 -0.83
CA PRO A 96 -14.49 8.13 0.47
C PRO A 96 -15.42 6.91 0.53
N VAL A 97 -15.80 6.32 -0.60
CA VAL A 97 -16.61 5.09 -0.62
C VAL A 97 -15.74 3.89 -0.29
N GLU A 98 -14.50 3.87 -0.79
CA GLU A 98 -13.57 2.74 -0.63
C GLU A 98 -12.72 2.84 0.63
N VAL A 99 -12.51 4.05 1.14
CA VAL A 99 -11.56 4.35 2.21
C VAL A 99 -12.22 5.19 3.30
N ASP A 100 -12.23 4.68 4.53
CA ASP A 100 -12.83 5.40 5.66
C ASP A 100 -11.95 6.57 6.13
N GLU A 101 -10.64 6.35 6.16
CA GLU A 101 -9.65 7.35 6.57
C GLU A 101 -8.36 7.14 5.80
N ALA A 102 -7.56 8.21 5.70
CA ALA A 102 -6.24 8.10 5.09
C ALA A 102 -5.35 9.20 5.67
N ARG A 103 -4.10 8.86 5.99
CA ARG A 103 -3.14 9.82 6.52
C ARG A 103 -1.72 9.29 6.46
N PHE A 104 -0.76 10.17 6.68
CA PHE A 104 0.63 9.77 6.89
C PHE A 104 0.82 9.29 8.34
N TRP A 105 1.60 8.22 8.47
CA TRP A 105 1.97 7.64 9.76
C TRP A 105 3.49 7.70 9.91
N SER A 106 3.96 8.01 11.10
CA SER A 106 5.40 7.87 11.38
C SER A 106 5.74 6.39 11.54
N THR A 107 7.01 6.05 11.33
CA THR A 107 7.46 4.67 11.56
C THR A 107 7.28 4.26 13.01
N GLY A 108 7.47 5.19 13.94
CA GLY A 108 7.23 4.94 15.37
C GLY A 108 5.78 4.58 15.66
N GLU A 109 4.83 5.28 15.05
CA GLU A 109 3.40 4.97 15.19
C GLU A 109 3.08 3.59 14.63
N ILE A 110 3.63 3.27 13.46
CA ILE A 110 3.41 1.95 12.86
C ILE A 110 3.96 0.86 13.78
N GLU A 111 5.21 0.99 14.21
CA GLU A 111 5.87 -0.04 15.02
C GLU A 111 5.22 -0.21 16.38
N GLY A 112 4.71 0.88 16.96
CA GLY A 112 3.98 0.83 18.22
C GLY A 112 2.62 0.13 18.13
N ASN A 113 2.11 -0.09 16.93
CA ASN A 113 0.79 -0.66 16.70
C ASN A 113 0.80 -1.99 15.95
N LEU A 114 1.98 -2.53 15.65
CA LEU A 114 2.10 -3.85 15.00
C LEU A 114 1.57 -4.94 15.94
N GLY A 115 0.92 -5.94 15.36
CA GLY A 115 0.40 -7.08 16.10
C GLY A 115 -0.85 -6.82 16.91
N LYS A 116 -1.48 -5.65 16.76
CA LYS A 116 -2.67 -5.27 17.51
C LYS A 116 -3.98 -5.37 16.69
N GLY A 117 -3.91 -5.95 15.50
CA GLY A 117 -5.08 -6.04 14.62
C GLY A 117 -5.48 -4.73 13.97
N ILE A 118 -4.62 -3.72 14.00
CA ILE A 118 -4.88 -2.39 13.42
C ILE A 118 -4.59 -2.38 11.93
N PHE A 119 -3.54 -3.09 11.51
CA PHE A 119 -3.10 -3.16 10.12
C PHE A 119 -3.49 -4.48 9.49
N THR A 120 -3.61 -4.50 8.15
CA THR A 120 -3.78 -5.77 7.45
C THR A 120 -2.54 -6.64 7.67
N PRO A 121 -2.71 -7.98 7.74
CA PRO A 121 -1.55 -8.88 7.88
C PRO A 121 -0.53 -8.70 6.77
N ASN A 122 -0.99 -8.47 5.54
CA ASN A 122 -0.07 -8.27 4.41
C ASN A 122 0.76 -7.00 4.58
N PHE A 123 0.15 -5.90 5.03
CA PHE A 123 0.90 -4.67 5.28
C PHE A 123 1.96 -4.88 6.36
N GLU A 124 1.61 -5.55 7.47
CA GLU A 124 2.57 -5.80 8.55
C GLU A 124 3.77 -6.61 8.06
N TYR A 125 3.50 -7.65 7.28
CA TYR A 125 4.57 -8.45 6.68
C TYR A 125 5.46 -7.59 5.76
N GLU A 126 4.84 -6.84 4.86
CA GLU A 126 5.58 -6.03 3.88
C GLU A 126 6.37 -4.92 4.56
N TYR A 127 5.81 -4.29 5.58
CA TYR A 127 6.52 -3.27 6.35
C TYR A 127 7.80 -3.85 6.97
N LEU A 128 7.67 -4.97 7.68
CA LEU A 128 8.78 -5.56 8.41
C LEU A 128 9.85 -6.19 7.51
N HIS A 129 9.43 -6.81 6.42
CA HIS A 129 10.34 -7.60 5.58
C HIS A 129 10.81 -6.88 4.31
N VAL A 130 10.11 -5.84 3.88
CA VAL A 130 10.43 -5.13 2.64
C VAL A 130 10.66 -3.65 2.90
N LEU A 131 9.61 -2.92 3.28
CA LEU A 131 9.63 -1.46 3.32
C LEU A 131 10.67 -0.92 4.30
N LYS A 132 10.70 -1.45 5.51
CA LYS A 132 11.60 -0.98 6.56
C LYS A 132 13.07 -1.05 6.13
N ASN A 133 13.43 -2.03 5.32
CA ASN A 133 14.81 -2.23 4.85
C ASN A 133 15.23 -1.21 3.79
N HIS A 134 14.30 -0.47 3.22
CA HIS A 134 14.53 0.44 2.09
C HIS A 134 14.24 1.91 2.41
N MET A 135 14.01 2.25 3.69
CA MET A 135 13.62 3.61 4.09
C MET A 135 14.80 4.51 4.49
N TYR A 136 16.01 4.09 4.20
CA TYR A 136 17.21 4.86 4.56
C TYR A 136 17.88 5.44 3.35
#